data_28b3f7c6ae7218943169d0f45c1a0af8
#
_entry.id   28b3f7c6ae7218943169d0f45c1a0af8
#
_cell.length_a   1.000
_cell.length_b   1.000
_cell.length_c   1.000
_cell.angle_alpha   90.00
_cell.angle_beta   90.00
_cell.angle_gamma   90.00
#
_symmetry.space_group_name_H-M   'P 1'
#
loop_
_entity.id
_entity.type
_entity.pdbx_description
1 polymer ?
#
loop_
_entity_poly.entity_id
_entity_poly.type
_entity_poly.pdbx_seq_one_letter_code
_entity_poly.pdbx_strand_id
1 'polypeptide(L)'
;MKQIKKIGLWCILLFACIQILGCGDDQTSWKSGDHEISSELNYEKSMDLDYATEFAVDYYENGFTLISISDGSRFLLNTEGEQVPEDLEKGITVLNDPVSDIYLVASAAMDMFCSIGALDHICLSGLPEEKWEIPEAKAAMESGQIVYDGKYNAPDYELICSKDCELAIE
;
A
#
# COMPACT_ATOMS: atom_id res chain seq x y z
N MET A 1 -64.82 10.36 7.17
CA MET A 1 -63.90 10.57 6.01
C MET A 1 -62.86 11.67 6.20
N LYS A 2 -63.01 12.68 7.05
CA LYS A 2 -61.97 13.74 7.26
C LYS A 2 -60.78 13.31 8.12
N GLN A 3 -60.91 12.31 8.97
CA GLN A 3 -59.83 11.85 9.85
C GLN A 3 -58.80 10.98 9.10
N ILE A 4 -59.23 10.14 8.14
CA ILE A 4 -58.34 9.24 7.37
C ILE A 4 -57.39 10.04 6.47
N LYS A 5 -57.82 11.19 5.93
CA LYS A 5 -56.99 12.07 5.10
C LYS A 5 -55.85 12.74 5.90
N LYS A 6 -56.06 13.03 7.19
CA LYS A 6 -55.04 13.62 8.06
C LYS A 6 -53.97 12.62 8.46
N ILE A 7 -54.33 11.35 8.70
CA ILE A 7 -53.38 10.28 9.02
C ILE A 7 -52.51 9.94 7.81
N GLY A 8 -53.10 9.88 6.62
CA GLY A 8 -52.33 9.65 5.40
C GLY A 8 -51.31 10.76 5.10
N LEU A 9 -51.66 12.01 5.33
CA LEU A 9 -50.74 13.13 5.13
C LEU A 9 -49.61 13.15 6.15
N TRP A 10 -49.84 12.71 7.39
CA TRP A 10 -48.81 12.59 8.44
C TRP A 10 -47.86 11.45 8.16
N CYS A 11 -48.32 10.30 7.65
CA CYS A 11 -47.48 9.19 7.24
C CYS A 11 -46.59 9.55 6.05
N ILE A 12 -47.09 10.32 5.06
CA ILE A 12 -46.28 10.79 3.93
C ILE A 12 -45.20 11.79 4.39
N LEU A 13 -45.51 12.68 5.35
CA LEU A 13 -44.53 13.59 5.92
C LEU A 13 -43.46 12.87 6.75
N LEU A 14 -43.82 11.82 7.49
CA LEU A 14 -42.88 11.00 8.24
C LEU A 14 -41.97 10.16 7.29
N PHE A 15 -42.51 9.68 6.17
CA PHE A 15 -41.72 8.93 5.18
C PHE A 15 -40.77 9.83 4.38
N ALA A 16 -41.13 11.10 4.16
CA ALA A 16 -40.26 12.08 3.52
C ALA A 16 -39.07 12.49 4.40
N CYS A 17 -39.20 12.44 5.73
CA CYS A 17 -38.10 12.77 6.66
C CYS A 17 -37.05 11.61 6.78
N ILE A 18 -37.43 10.39 6.46
CA ILE A 18 -36.50 9.24 6.54
C ILE A 18 -35.52 9.19 5.34
N GLN A 19 -35.81 9.88 4.25
CA GLN A 19 -34.99 9.93 3.08
C GLN A 19 -33.77 10.88 3.18
N ILE A 20 -33.66 11.64 4.28
CA ILE A 20 -32.56 12.63 4.48
C ILE A 20 -31.45 12.08 5.36
N LEU A 21 -31.60 10.86 5.91
CA LEU A 21 -30.52 10.09 6.49
C LEU A 21 -29.87 9.24 5.40
N GLY A 22 -29.53 9.87 4.27
CA GLY A 22 -28.54 9.32 3.37
C GLY A 22 -27.24 9.22 4.18
N CYS A 23 -26.66 8.02 4.28
CA CYS A 23 -25.27 7.85 4.59
C CYS A 23 -24.51 8.90 3.77
N GLY A 24 -24.02 9.94 4.44
CA GLY A 24 -22.86 10.63 3.92
C GLY A 24 -21.79 9.57 3.90
N ASP A 25 -21.32 9.19 2.74
CA ASP A 25 -19.97 8.71 2.60
C ASP A 25 -19.11 9.81 3.24
N ASP A 26 -18.70 9.59 4.48
CA ASP A 26 -17.44 10.13 4.93
C ASP A 26 -16.37 9.47 4.04
N GLN A 27 -16.27 9.96 2.82
CA GLN A 27 -15.01 9.93 2.12
C GLN A 27 -14.10 10.81 2.97
N THR A 28 -13.52 10.21 4.00
CA THR A 28 -12.28 10.71 4.58
C THR A 28 -11.36 10.90 3.40
N SER A 29 -11.23 12.16 2.97
CA SER A 29 -10.35 12.48 1.87
C SER A 29 -8.93 12.30 2.38
N TRP A 30 -8.42 11.07 2.27
CA TRP A 30 -7.00 10.75 2.40
C TRP A 30 -6.17 11.47 1.30
N LYS A 31 -6.85 12.13 0.36
CA LYS A 31 -6.22 12.99 -0.62
C LYS A 31 -5.43 14.06 0.11
N SER A 32 -4.13 13.91 -0.01
CA SER A 32 -3.12 14.92 0.19
C SER A 32 -3.70 16.32 0.30
N GLY A 33 -3.84 16.79 1.50
CA GLY A 33 -4.35 18.14 1.80
C GLY A 33 -3.53 18.76 2.91
N ASP A 34 -2.92 17.92 3.73
CA ASP A 34 -1.97 18.34 4.74
C ASP A 34 -0.62 17.69 4.44
N HIS A 35 0.26 18.47 3.80
CA HIS A 35 1.61 18.05 3.47
C HIS A 35 2.57 18.28 4.66
N GLU A 36 2.09 18.83 5.76
CA GLU A 36 2.86 19.18 6.94
C GLU A 36 2.93 17.96 7.89
N ILE A 37 3.80 17.00 7.58
CA ILE A 37 4.00 15.79 8.37
C ILE A 37 5.11 15.92 9.42
N SER A 38 5.92 16.95 9.33
CA SER A 38 7.00 17.35 10.23
C SER A 38 7.40 18.79 9.93
N SER A 39 7.85 19.53 10.94
CA SER A 39 8.38 20.88 10.74
C SER A 39 9.75 20.91 10.02
N GLU A 40 10.41 19.76 9.92
CA GLU A 40 11.73 19.59 9.30
C GLU A 40 11.63 19.12 7.84
N LEU A 41 10.46 18.69 7.36
CA LEU A 41 10.26 18.20 6.01
C LEU A 41 9.54 19.22 5.13
N ASN A 42 10.23 19.72 4.11
CA ASN A 42 9.65 20.63 3.15
C ASN A 42 9.04 19.86 1.98
N TYR A 43 7.74 20.02 1.80
CA TYR A 43 7.00 19.47 0.66
C TYR A 43 7.47 20.10 -0.66
N GLU A 44 7.70 19.29 -1.68
CA GLU A 44 8.08 19.74 -3.02
C GLU A 44 6.94 19.64 -4.02
N LYS A 45 6.37 18.45 -4.16
CA LYS A 45 5.34 18.14 -5.15
C LYS A 45 4.62 16.83 -4.84
N SER A 46 3.45 16.64 -5.46
CA SER A 46 2.79 15.33 -5.53
C SER A 46 3.00 14.67 -6.89
N MET A 47 2.91 13.35 -6.92
CA MET A 47 2.86 12.60 -8.18
C MET A 47 1.51 12.82 -8.87
N ASP A 48 1.56 13.15 -10.16
CA ASP A 48 0.34 13.18 -10.98
C ASP A 48 -0.09 11.74 -11.29
N LEU A 49 -1.30 11.38 -10.86
CA LEU A 49 -1.88 10.06 -11.06
C LEU A 49 -3.13 10.19 -11.95
N ASP A 50 -3.02 9.72 -13.19
CA ASP A 50 -4.12 9.84 -14.18
C ASP A 50 -5.30 8.92 -13.87
N TYR A 51 -5.05 7.74 -13.31
CA TYR A 51 -6.05 6.69 -13.13
C TYR A 51 -6.14 6.16 -11.69
N ALA A 52 -5.05 6.17 -10.95
CA ALA A 52 -5.02 5.63 -9.60
C ALA A 52 -5.72 6.59 -8.63
N THR A 53 -6.63 6.07 -7.82
CA THR A 53 -7.42 6.83 -6.84
C THR A 53 -7.24 6.35 -5.42
N GLU A 54 -6.59 5.19 -5.23
CA GLU A 54 -6.49 4.52 -3.95
C GLU A 54 -5.18 4.83 -3.20
N PHE A 55 -4.30 5.65 -3.80
CA PHE A 55 -3.09 6.13 -3.12
C PHE A 55 -2.69 7.52 -3.64
N ALA A 56 -1.84 8.19 -2.87
CA ALA A 56 -1.15 9.42 -3.26
C ALA A 56 0.33 9.30 -2.92
N VAL A 57 1.17 10.02 -3.65
CA VAL A 57 2.61 10.06 -3.43
C VAL A 57 3.04 11.52 -3.36
N ASP A 58 3.63 11.92 -2.24
CA ASP A 58 4.14 13.26 -2.00
C ASP A 58 5.65 13.21 -1.82
N TYR A 59 6.34 14.09 -2.52
CA TYR A 59 7.79 14.21 -2.47
C TYR A 59 8.21 15.37 -1.57
N TYR A 60 9.22 15.14 -0.77
CA TYR A 60 9.83 16.11 0.14
C TYR A 60 11.32 16.27 -0.18
N GLU A 61 11.90 17.37 0.26
CA GLU A 61 13.34 17.56 0.18
C GLU A 61 14.12 16.40 0.86
N ASN A 62 15.37 16.24 0.48
CA ASN A 62 16.29 15.21 1.01
C ASN A 62 15.82 13.77 0.74
N GLY A 63 15.14 13.52 -0.38
CA GLY A 63 14.79 12.18 -0.84
C GLY A 63 13.66 11.50 -0.06
N PHE A 64 12.97 12.19 0.84
CA PHE A 64 11.81 11.63 1.50
C PHE A 64 10.60 11.57 0.57
N THR A 65 9.90 10.44 0.58
CA THR A 65 8.68 10.23 -0.21
C THR A 65 7.58 9.63 0.65
N LEU A 66 6.45 10.31 0.79
CA LEU A 66 5.30 9.82 1.52
C LEU A 66 4.32 9.14 0.58
N ILE A 67 4.00 7.88 0.86
CA ILE A 67 2.92 7.14 0.23
C ILE A 67 1.74 7.09 1.20
N SER A 68 0.60 7.63 0.79
CA SER A 68 -0.65 7.58 1.55
C SER A 68 -1.65 6.68 0.82
N ILE A 69 -2.25 5.71 1.53
CA ILE A 69 -3.18 4.74 0.97
C ILE A 69 -4.60 5.04 1.46
N SER A 70 -5.61 4.71 0.67
CA SER A 70 -7.03 5.01 0.93
C SER A 70 -7.58 4.36 2.20
N ASP A 71 -6.93 3.32 2.72
CA ASP A 71 -7.27 2.68 3.99
C ASP A 71 -6.75 3.45 5.23
N GLY A 72 -6.03 4.55 5.00
CA GLY A 72 -5.42 5.39 6.04
C GLY A 72 -3.98 5.02 6.38
N SER A 73 -3.41 3.99 5.77
CA SER A 73 -2.00 3.63 5.94
C SER A 73 -1.10 4.67 5.29
N ARG A 74 0.00 5.03 5.97
CA ARG A 74 0.99 6.01 5.46
C ARG A 74 2.40 5.49 5.67
N PHE A 75 3.21 5.59 4.62
CA PHE A 75 4.59 5.10 4.60
C PHE A 75 5.52 6.20 4.12
N LEU A 76 6.53 6.52 4.92
CA LEU A 76 7.59 7.46 4.56
C LEU A 76 8.82 6.68 4.09
N LEU A 77 9.11 6.76 2.82
CA LEU A 77 10.34 6.21 2.25
C LEU A 77 11.48 7.18 2.51
N ASN A 78 12.59 6.67 3.01
CA ASN A 78 13.83 7.40 3.25
C ASN A 78 14.89 6.87 2.29
N THR A 79 14.88 7.35 1.05
CA THR A 79 15.68 6.79 -0.05
C THR A 79 17.16 7.18 -0.02
N GLU A 80 17.52 8.21 0.75
CA GLU A 80 18.91 8.68 0.85
C GLU A 80 19.55 8.36 2.21
N GLY A 81 18.82 7.66 3.11
CA GLY A 81 19.32 7.29 4.43
C GLY A 81 19.51 8.48 5.37
N GLU A 82 18.74 9.54 5.16
CA GLU A 82 18.78 10.74 5.97
C GLU A 82 18.22 10.52 7.38
N GLN A 83 18.50 11.43 8.28
CA GLN A 83 17.94 11.37 9.63
C GLN A 83 16.44 11.65 9.61
N VAL A 84 15.63 10.68 10.07
CA VAL A 84 14.18 10.84 10.18
C VAL A 84 13.86 11.89 11.25
N PRO A 85 12.97 12.86 10.96
CA PRO A 85 12.56 13.88 11.91
C PRO A 85 12.01 13.32 13.22
N GLU A 86 12.40 13.91 14.36
CA GLU A 86 11.88 13.49 15.66
C GLU A 86 10.41 13.88 15.86
N ASP A 87 9.94 14.91 15.16
CA ASP A 87 8.57 15.43 15.22
C ASP A 87 7.64 14.86 14.14
N LEU A 88 8.06 13.75 13.49
CA LEU A 88 7.25 13.10 12.47
C LEU A 88 5.85 12.76 12.99
N GLU A 89 4.83 13.05 12.19
CA GLU A 89 3.45 12.77 12.52
C GLU A 89 3.25 11.30 12.92
N LYS A 90 2.48 11.06 13.97
CA LYS A 90 2.23 9.71 14.47
C LYS A 90 1.41 8.87 13.50
N GLY A 91 1.75 7.60 13.40
CA GLY A 91 1.05 6.65 12.53
C GLY A 91 1.66 6.52 11.13
N ILE A 92 2.71 7.27 10.83
CA ILE A 92 3.51 7.06 9.63
C ILE A 92 4.54 5.97 9.91
N THR A 93 4.56 4.94 9.05
CA THR A 93 5.59 3.90 9.08
C THR A 93 6.78 4.34 8.23
N VAL A 94 7.96 4.40 8.82
CA VAL A 94 9.18 4.74 8.09
C VAL A 94 9.78 3.49 7.47
N LEU A 95 10.06 3.53 6.19
CA LEU A 95 10.77 2.52 5.43
C LEU A 95 12.12 3.10 5.00
N ASN A 96 13.18 2.56 5.57
CA ASN A 96 14.53 2.94 5.15
C ASN A 96 14.88 2.16 3.88
N ASP A 97 15.45 2.86 2.94
CA ASP A 97 15.78 2.33 1.62
C ASP A 97 17.16 1.65 1.57
N PRO A 98 17.33 0.78 0.59
CA PRO A 98 16.28 0.15 -0.21
C PRO A 98 15.65 -1.02 0.56
N VAL A 99 14.32 -1.23 0.40
CA VAL A 99 13.70 -2.48 0.83
C VAL A 99 14.29 -3.59 -0.03
N SER A 100 15.08 -4.45 0.58
CA SER A 100 15.74 -5.60 -0.03
C SER A 100 15.23 -6.89 0.62
N ASP A 101 15.72 -8.02 0.16
CA ASP A 101 15.38 -9.32 0.74
C ASP A 101 13.86 -9.57 0.84
N ILE A 102 13.18 -9.40 -0.31
CA ILE A 102 11.73 -9.54 -0.43
C ILE A 102 11.37 -11.03 -0.57
N TYR A 103 10.41 -11.48 0.25
CA TYR A 103 9.71 -12.75 0.04
C TYR A 103 8.51 -12.53 -0.89
N LEU A 104 8.54 -13.13 -2.08
CA LEU A 104 7.50 -12.95 -3.09
C LEU A 104 6.66 -14.22 -3.27
N VAL A 105 5.38 -14.12 -2.97
CA VAL A 105 4.37 -15.15 -3.18
C VAL A 105 3.53 -14.86 -4.42
N ALA A 106 3.15 -13.58 -4.60
CA ALA A 106 2.29 -13.13 -5.69
C ALA A 106 3.00 -13.24 -7.05
N SER A 107 2.63 -14.23 -7.85
CA SER A 107 3.25 -14.46 -9.17
C SER A 107 3.12 -13.29 -10.14
N ALA A 108 2.02 -12.52 -10.07
CA ALA A 108 1.84 -11.33 -10.89
C ALA A 108 2.85 -10.21 -10.57
N ALA A 109 3.30 -10.11 -9.32
CA ALA A 109 4.28 -9.12 -8.92
C ALA A 109 5.68 -9.44 -9.48
N MET A 110 6.02 -10.71 -9.71
CA MET A 110 7.31 -11.09 -10.29
C MET A 110 7.56 -10.41 -11.65
N ASP A 111 6.54 -10.37 -12.52
CA ASP A 111 6.65 -9.71 -13.82
C ASP A 111 6.88 -8.19 -13.69
N MET A 112 6.26 -7.57 -12.68
CA MET A 112 6.50 -6.15 -12.37
C MET A 112 7.95 -5.90 -11.94
N PHE A 113 8.50 -6.73 -11.03
CA PHE A 113 9.89 -6.63 -10.61
C PHE A 113 10.87 -6.82 -11.77
N CYS A 114 10.62 -7.79 -12.65
CA CYS A 114 11.39 -7.97 -13.88
C CYS A 114 11.32 -6.73 -14.78
N SER A 115 10.11 -6.17 -14.97
CA SER A 115 9.88 -5.04 -15.88
C SER A 115 10.57 -3.76 -15.44
N ILE A 116 10.72 -3.53 -14.13
CA ILE A 116 11.43 -2.35 -13.57
C ILE A 116 12.90 -2.63 -13.28
N GLY A 117 13.40 -3.85 -13.53
CA GLY A 117 14.78 -4.23 -13.29
C GLY A 117 15.17 -4.38 -11.82
N ALA A 118 14.20 -4.73 -10.95
CA ALA A 118 14.37 -4.85 -9.50
C ALA A 118 14.31 -6.31 -9.00
N LEU A 119 14.59 -7.27 -9.87
CA LEU A 119 14.54 -8.70 -9.53
C LEU A 119 15.59 -9.10 -8.47
N ASP A 120 16.68 -8.35 -8.36
CA ASP A 120 17.73 -8.53 -7.37
C ASP A 120 17.30 -8.22 -5.93
N HIS A 121 16.19 -7.53 -5.75
CA HIS A 121 15.59 -7.30 -4.43
C HIS A 121 14.76 -8.49 -3.91
N ILE A 122 14.51 -9.52 -4.74
CA ILE A 122 13.78 -10.71 -4.33
C ILE A 122 14.77 -11.79 -3.88
N CYS A 123 14.63 -12.26 -2.65
CA CYS A 123 15.47 -13.34 -2.11
C CYS A 123 14.74 -14.67 -1.99
N LEU A 124 13.42 -14.66 -1.76
CA LEU A 124 12.62 -15.86 -1.57
C LEU A 124 11.37 -15.86 -2.48
N SER A 125 10.98 -17.05 -2.91
CA SER A 125 9.78 -17.27 -3.72
C SER A 125 8.87 -18.34 -3.10
N GLY A 126 7.58 -18.04 -3.01
CA GLY A 126 6.54 -19.01 -2.65
C GLY A 126 6.18 -20.00 -3.78
N LEU A 127 6.82 -19.86 -4.94
CA LEU A 127 6.64 -20.73 -6.10
C LEU A 127 7.98 -21.40 -6.48
N PRO A 128 8.02 -22.72 -6.70
CA PRO A 128 9.24 -23.39 -7.14
C PRO A 128 9.56 -23.05 -8.60
N GLU A 129 10.84 -23.21 -8.98
CA GLU A 129 11.38 -22.85 -10.30
C GLU A 129 10.55 -23.38 -11.48
N GLU A 130 10.15 -24.65 -11.43
CA GLU A 130 9.39 -25.29 -12.50
C GLU A 130 7.98 -24.74 -12.72
N LYS A 131 7.51 -23.91 -11.82
CA LYS A 131 6.19 -23.24 -11.91
C LYS A 131 6.28 -21.84 -12.50
N TRP A 132 7.45 -21.28 -12.61
CA TRP A 132 7.64 -19.98 -13.22
C TRP A 132 7.67 -20.09 -14.74
N GLU A 133 6.92 -19.23 -15.42
CA GLU A 133 6.95 -19.08 -16.89
C GLU A 133 7.83 -17.88 -17.32
N ILE A 134 8.29 -17.06 -16.36
CA ILE A 134 9.14 -15.89 -16.58
C ILE A 134 10.59 -16.34 -16.63
N PRO A 135 11.31 -16.18 -17.79
CA PRO A 135 12.66 -16.69 -17.95
C PRO A 135 13.66 -16.11 -16.95
N GLU A 136 13.53 -14.82 -16.64
CA GLU A 136 14.39 -14.10 -15.69
C GLU A 136 14.23 -14.65 -14.26
N ALA A 137 13.00 -14.95 -13.85
CA ALA A 137 12.73 -15.56 -12.55
C ALA A 137 13.33 -16.98 -12.46
N LYS A 138 13.22 -17.79 -13.52
CA LYS A 138 13.85 -19.10 -13.58
C LYS A 138 15.37 -19.00 -13.45
N ALA A 139 15.99 -18.13 -14.24
CA ALA A 139 17.44 -17.93 -14.19
C ALA A 139 17.92 -17.47 -12.80
N ALA A 140 17.16 -16.59 -12.14
CA ALA A 140 17.47 -16.15 -10.78
C ALA A 140 17.38 -17.30 -9.76
N MET A 141 16.42 -18.20 -9.91
CA MET A 141 16.30 -19.39 -9.07
C MET A 141 17.38 -20.43 -9.37
N GLU A 142 17.68 -20.72 -10.65
CA GLU A 142 18.76 -21.60 -11.08
C GLU A 142 20.13 -21.15 -10.54
N SER A 143 20.35 -19.84 -10.48
CA SER A 143 21.59 -19.26 -9.93
C SER A 143 21.65 -19.29 -8.39
N GLY A 144 20.52 -19.54 -7.73
CA GLY A 144 20.39 -19.48 -6.27
C GLY A 144 20.21 -18.06 -5.72
N GLN A 145 20.01 -17.05 -6.56
CA GLN A 145 19.68 -15.69 -6.16
C GLN A 145 18.31 -15.67 -5.46
N ILE A 146 17.31 -16.34 -6.04
CA ILE A 146 16.00 -16.54 -5.44
C ILE A 146 15.88 -18.00 -4.99
N VAL A 147 15.49 -18.21 -3.74
CA VAL A 147 15.33 -19.54 -3.15
C VAL A 147 13.85 -19.85 -2.95
N TYR A 148 13.46 -21.09 -3.23
CA TYR A 148 12.10 -21.55 -2.94
C TYR A 148 11.91 -21.73 -1.43
N ASP A 149 10.93 -21.03 -0.85
CA ASP A 149 10.64 -21.02 0.59
C ASP A 149 9.55 -22.01 1.02
N GLY A 150 9.03 -22.78 0.09
CA GLY A 150 7.88 -23.63 0.37
C GLY A 150 6.57 -23.09 -0.23
N LYS A 151 5.46 -23.75 0.09
CA LYS A 151 4.16 -23.33 -0.43
C LYS A 151 3.68 -22.07 0.30
N TYR A 152 2.97 -21.19 -0.39
CA TYR A 152 2.40 -19.96 0.16
C TYR A 152 1.59 -20.15 1.47
N ASN A 153 0.96 -21.33 1.65
CA ASN A 153 0.17 -21.66 2.85
C ASN A 153 0.97 -22.43 3.92
N ALA A 154 2.24 -22.67 3.69
CA ALA A 154 3.15 -23.35 4.61
C ALA A 154 4.60 -22.92 4.30
N PRO A 155 4.91 -21.60 4.47
CA PRO A 155 6.25 -21.09 4.23
C PRO A 155 7.22 -21.58 5.32
N ASP A 156 8.50 -21.59 5.00
CA ASP A 156 9.56 -21.86 5.95
C ASP A 156 9.93 -20.58 6.71
N TYR A 157 9.29 -20.34 7.84
CA TYR A 157 9.55 -19.14 8.65
C TYR A 157 10.98 -19.05 9.18
N GLU A 158 11.68 -20.18 9.33
CA GLU A 158 13.09 -20.17 9.74
C GLU A 158 13.95 -19.62 8.61
N LEU A 159 13.65 -20.00 7.37
CA LEU A 159 14.34 -19.50 6.19
C LEU A 159 14.04 -17.99 5.97
N ILE A 160 12.79 -17.56 6.09
CA ILE A 160 12.39 -16.14 6.00
C ILE A 160 13.18 -15.31 7.02
N CYS A 161 13.21 -15.74 8.29
CA CYS A 161 13.96 -15.06 9.33
C CYS A 161 15.47 -15.08 9.09
N SER A 162 16.01 -16.19 8.57
CA SER A 162 17.46 -16.32 8.33
C SER A 162 17.95 -15.46 7.15
N LYS A 163 17.05 -15.07 6.27
CA LYS A 163 17.29 -14.18 5.14
C LYS A 163 17.03 -12.71 5.47
N ASP A 164 16.66 -12.42 6.72
CA ASP A 164 16.31 -11.06 7.17
C ASP A 164 15.29 -10.37 6.24
N CYS A 165 14.30 -11.14 5.73
CA CYS A 165 13.30 -10.60 4.81
C CYS A 165 12.57 -9.40 5.41
N GLU A 166 12.63 -8.26 4.74
CA GLU A 166 12.05 -6.99 5.19
C GLU A 166 10.60 -6.82 4.75
N LEU A 167 10.21 -7.48 3.65
CA LEU A 167 8.88 -7.37 3.07
C LEU A 167 8.41 -8.72 2.53
N ALA A 168 7.15 -9.06 2.79
CA ALA A 168 6.46 -10.15 2.12
C ALA A 168 5.34 -9.60 1.22
N ILE A 169 5.27 -10.09 -0.02
CA ILE A 169 4.24 -9.73 -1.01
C ILE A 169 3.44 -10.99 -1.33
N GLU A 170 2.19 -11.06 -0.82
CA GLU A 170 1.27 -12.19 -0.96
C GLU A 170 0.11 -11.92 -1.93
#